data_b84008749e37ee40c713b495ffc1ec35
#
_entry.id   b84008749e37ee40c713b495ffc1ec35
#
_cell.length_a   1.000
_cell.length_b   1.000
_cell.length_c   1.000
_cell.angle_alpha   90.00
_cell.angle_beta   90.00
_cell.angle_gamma   90.00
#
_symmetry.space_group_name_H-M   'P 1'
#
loop_
_entity.id
_entity.type
_entity.pdbx_description
1 polymer ?
#
loop_
_entity_poly.entity_id
_entity_poly.type
_entity_poly.pdbx_seq_one_letter_code
_entity_poly.pdbx_strand_id
1 'polypeptide(L)'
;YWATVMMFRRSNTSQYIFDAMQMIRENWKHYRDLYHISQLTYRNDYALSIALGIVSGQTLKVDAIPWGMPSVVPENKLTLDNETFWNIEYPDAQGKLKTVSYIGQDFHAMGKRDLEVIVESHRRARLSDSSLELAHS
;
A
#
# COMPACT_ATOMS: atom_id res chain seq x y z
N TYR A 1 12.99 4.63 -0.70
CA TYR A 1 12.13 3.77 0.15
C TYR A 1 10.71 3.76 -0.40
N TRP A 2 10.02 2.63 -0.29
CA TRP A 2 8.62 2.53 -0.68
C TRP A 2 7.75 2.72 0.56
N ALA A 3 6.99 3.80 0.61
CA ALA A 3 6.23 4.24 1.79
C ALA A 3 4.77 3.74 1.81
N THR A 4 4.50 2.54 1.29
CA THR A 4 3.15 1.96 1.30
C THR A 4 2.70 1.58 2.70
N VAL A 5 3.60 0.98 3.48
CA VAL A 5 3.41 0.68 4.90
C VAL A 5 4.66 1.11 5.66
N MET A 6 4.46 1.85 6.74
CA MET A 6 5.53 2.31 7.61
C MET A 6 5.22 1.92 9.04
N MET A 7 6.20 1.33 9.72
CA MET A 7 6.17 1.09 11.16
C MET A 7 7.19 2.00 11.82
N PHE A 8 6.79 2.72 12.86
CA PHE A 8 7.68 3.61 13.59
C PHE A 8 7.42 3.56 15.09
N ARG A 9 8.48 3.76 15.86
CA ARG A 9 8.36 3.99 17.29
C ARG A 9 8.07 5.47 17.52
N ARG A 10 7.12 5.79 18.40
CA ARG A 10 6.86 7.17 18.80
C ARG A 10 8.09 7.73 19.52
N SER A 11 8.76 8.69 18.88
CA SER A 11 10.00 9.32 19.36
C SER A 11 10.16 10.71 18.72
N ASN A 12 11.07 11.53 19.27
CA ASN A 12 11.40 12.82 18.65
C ASN A 12 11.95 12.63 17.22
N THR A 13 12.74 11.60 16.98
CA THR A 13 13.28 11.33 15.64
C THR A 13 12.18 11.03 14.64
N SER A 14 11.19 10.21 15.00
CA SER A 14 10.07 9.94 14.10
C SER A 14 9.21 11.20 13.88
N GLN A 15 9.04 12.04 14.90
CA GLN A 15 8.36 13.32 14.74
C GLN A 15 9.10 14.22 13.72
N TYR A 16 10.41 14.37 13.85
CA TYR A 16 11.20 15.16 12.89
C TYR A 16 11.13 14.62 11.46
N ILE A 17 11.05 13.31 11.29
CA ILE A 17 10.87 12.71 9.95
C ILE A 17 9.52 13.12 9.37
N PHE A 18 8.43 13.04 10.14
CA PHE A 18 7.09 13.43 9.65
C PHE A 18 6.97 14.93 9.41
N ASP A 19 7.57 15.76 10.27
CA ASP A 19 7.62 17.21 10.07
C ASP A 19 8.40 17.56 8.79
N ALA A 20 9.52 16.88 8.54
CA ALA A 20 10.27 17.02 7.30
C ALA A 20 9.46 16.56 6.07
N MET A 21 8.72 15.45 6.17
CA MET A 21 7.84 15.01 5.08
C MET A 21 6.74 16.04 4.78
N GLN A 22 6.15 16.65 5.81
CA GLN A 22 5.17 17.73 5.65
C GLN A 22 5.79 18.94 4.95
N MET A 23 6.95 19.40 5.41
CA MET A 23 7.70 20.52 4.80
C MET A 23 8.02 20.23 3.32
N ILE A 24 8.44 19.01 3.00
CA ILE A 24 8.71 18.58 1.62
C ILE A 24 7.43 18.61 0.78
N ARG A 25 6.30 18.17 1.32
CA ARG A 25 5.00 18.20 0.64
C ARG A 25 4.58 19.63 0.30
N GLU A 26 4.70 20.56 1.26
CA GLU A 26 4.35 21.96 1.09
C GLU A 26 5.25 22.67 0.07
N ASN A 27 6.50 22.22 -0.04
CA ASN A 27 7.52 22.77 -0.93
C ASN A 27 7.94 21.78 -2.03
N TRP A 28 7.03 20.92 -2.50
CA TRP A 28 7.34 19.82 -3.41
C TRP A 28 8.12 20.22 -4.65
N LYS A 29 7.75 21.34 -5.27
CA LYS A 29 8.46 21.82 -6.46
C LYS A 29 9.95 22.07 -6.17
N HIS A 30 10.29 22.69 -5.04
CA HIS A 30 11.66 22.96 -4.64
C HIS A 30 12.46 21.66 -4.46
N TYR A 31 11.93 20.72 -3.68
CA TYR A 31 12.62 19.45 -3.42
C TYR A 31 12.72 18.58 -4.65
N ARG A 32 11.69 18.54 -5.49
CA ARG A 32 11.72 17.85 -6.77
C ARG A 32 12.85 18.37 -7.65
N ASP A 33 12.98 19.67 -7.79
CA ASP A 33 14.00 20.29 -8.64
C ASP A 33 15.40 20.09 -8.03
N LEU A 34 15.56 20.19 -6.71
CA LEU A 34 16.81 19.96 -5.99
C LEU A 34 17.34 18.54 -6.14
N TYR A 35 16.46 17.54 -6.07
CA TYR A 35 16.80 16.11 -6.15
C TYR A 35 16.63 15.54 -7.57
N HIS A 36 16.40 16.36 -8.58
CA HIS A 36 16.21 15.96 -9.98
C HIS A 36 15.15 14.88 -10.19
N ILE A 37 14.03 14.97 -9.43
CA ILE A 37 12.94 14.02 -9.51
C ILE A 37 12.05 14.38 -10.72
N SER A 38 11.92 13.45 -11.66
CA SER A 38 11.09 13.65 -12.87
C SER A 38 9.58 13.68 -12.58
N GLN A 39 9.13 13.10 -11.46
CA GLN A 39 7.74 13.01 -11.09
C GLN A 39 7.17 14.38 -10.70
N LEU A 40 6.13 14.85 -11.42
CA LEU A 40 5.52 16.15 -11.17
C LEU A 40 4.65 16.17 -9.91
N THR A 41 3.91 15.08 -9.68
CA THR A 41 3.04 14.93 -8.51
C THR A 41 3.81 14.49 -7.28
N TYR A 42 3.39 15.00 -6.12
CA TYR A 42 3.94 14.57 -4.84
C TYR A 42 3.74 13.08 -4.60
N ARG A 43 4.77 12.43 -4.06
CA ARG A 43 4.73 11.02 -3.66
C ARG A 43 5.38 10.82 -2.29
N ASN A 44 4.71 10.05 -1.44
CA ASN A 44 5.18 9.77 -0.07
C ASN A 44 6.52 9.04 -0.03
N ASP A 45 6.79 8.15 -0.98
CA ASP A 45 8.04 7.39 -1.09
C ASP A 45 9.27 8.30 -1.31
N TYR A 46 9.16 9.29 -2.20
CA TYR A 46 10.22 10.29 -2.36
C TYR A 46 10.35 11.18 -1.11
N ALA A 47 9.22 11.67 -0.58
CA ALA A 47 9.23 12.52 0.61
C ALA A 47 9.84 11.82 1.82
N LEU A 48 9.50 10.55 2.06
CA LEU A 48 10.11 9.74 3.11
C LEU A 48 11.61 9.58 2.91
N SER A 49 12.03 9.26 1.69
CA SER A 49 13.47 9.06 1.40
C SER A 49 14.27 10.34 1.63
N ILE A 50 13.75 11.50 1.21
CA ILE A 50 14.38 12.81 1.43
C ILE A 50 14.38 13.16 2.92
N ALA A 51 13.24 12.99 3.62
CA ALA A 51 13.11 13.30 5.04
C ALA A 51 14.08 12.47 5.90
N LEU A 52 14.22 11.17 5.60
CA LEU A 52 15.21 10.30 6.24
C LEU A 52 16.63 10.82 6.02
N GLY A 53 16.96 11.23 4.80
CA GLY A 53 18.27 11.84 4.49
C GLY A 53 18.53 13.12 5.25
N ILE A 54 17.53 14.03 5.35
CA ILE A 54 17.64 15.29 6.07
C ILE A 54 17.83 15.07 7.57
N VAL A 55 17.02 14.21 8.18
CA VAL A 55 17.00 14.01 9.64
C VAL A 55 18.20 13.20 10.13
N SER A 56 18.68 12.25 9.32
CA SER A 56 19.73 11.31 9.73
C SER A 56 21.09 11.54 9.08
N GLY A 57 21.21 12.51 8.17
CA GLY A 57 22.43 12.70 7.41
C GLY A 57 22.80 11.47 6.59
N GLN A 58 21.81 10.71 6.12
CA GLN A 58 21.94 9.45 5.37
C GLN A 58 22.53 8.28 6.18
N THR A 59 22.60 8.38 7.49
CA THR A 59 23.15 7.33 8.36
C THR A 59 22.09 6.37 8.89
N LEU A 60 20.81 6.76 8.87
CA LEU A 60 19.73 5.92 9.37
C LEU A 60 19.50 4.75 8.41
N LYS A 61 19.71 3.54 8.92
CA LYS A 61 19.26 2.33 8.27
C LYS A 61 17.83 2.05 8.71
N VAL A 62 16.94 1.95 7.72
CA VAL A 62 15.55 1.54 7.94
C VAL A 62 15.44 0.08 7.53
N ASP A 63 15.03 -0.75 8.48
CA ASP A 63 14.80 -2.16 8.20
C ASP A 63 13.61 -2.33 7.26
N ALA A 64 13.73 -3.26 6.33
CA ALA A 64 12.61 -3.67 5.51
C ALA A 64 11.56 -4.40 6.37
N ILE A 65 10.30 -4.31 5.97
CA ILE A 65 9.24 -5.13 6.56
C ILE A 65 9.61 -6.60 6.34
N PRO A 66 9.58 -7.46 7.39
CA PRO A 66 10.09 -8.84 7.31
C PRO A 66 9.21 -9.78 6.48
N TRP A 67 8.13 -9.30 5.88
CA TRP A 67 7.25 -10.06 4.99
C TRP A 67 7.09 -9.39 3.64
N GLY A 68 6.84 -10.18 2.61
CA GLY A 68 6.52 -9.67 1.28
C GLY A 68 5.09 -9.09 1.24
N MET A 69 4.93 -7.99 0.52
CA MET A 69 3.61 -7.43 0.18
C MET A 69 3.45 -7.46 -1.33
N PRO A 70 2.69 -8.42 -1.89
CA PRO A 70 2.45 -8.48 -3.32
C PRO A 70 1.74 -7.23 -3.82
N SER A 71 2.13 -6.75 -5.00
CA SER A 71 1.44 -5.63 -5.67
C SER A 71 0.48 -6.19 -6.72
N VAL A 72 -0.78 -5.80 -6.62
CA VAL A 72 -1.82 -6.09 -7.62
C VAL A 72 -1.91 -4.90 -8.56
N VAL A 73 -1.44 -5.10 -9.79
CA VAL A 73 -1.52 -4.06 -10.84
C VAL A 73 -2.91 -4.07 -11.49
N PRO A 74 -3.33 -2.98 -12.15
CA PRO A 74 -4.69 -2.87 -12.71
C PRO A 74 -5.05 -3.94 -13.76
N GLU A 75 -4.04 -4.54 -14.39
CA GLU A 75 -4.19 -5.59 -15.40
C GLU A 75 -4.43 -6.98 -14.81
N ASN A 76 -4.16 -7.15 -13.51
CA ASN A 76 -4.36 -8.40 -12.81
C ASN A 76 -5.77 -8.44 -12.21
N LYS A 77 -6.41 -9.60 -12.30
CA LYS A 77 -7.70 -9.81 -11.66
C LYS A 77 -7.48 -10.27 -10.22
N LEU A 78 -8.05 -9.52 -9.28
CA LEU A 78 -8.09 -9.86 -7.87
C LEU A 78 -9.42 -10.52 -7.53
N THR A 79 -9.38 -11.64 -6.83
CA THR A 79 -10.57 -12.29 -6.25
C THR A 79 -10.33 -12.58 -4.77
N LEU A 80 -11.35 -12.33 -3.95
CA LEU A 80 -11.37 -12.70 -2.55
C LEU A 80 -12.37 -13.85 -2.34
N ASP A 81 -11.88 -14.96 -1.79
CA ASP A 81 -12.73 -16.08 -1.41
C ASP A 81 -13.29 -15.90 0.02
N ASN A 82 -12.49 -15.27 0.90
CA ASN A 82 -12.89 -14.84 2.23
C ASN A 82 -11.94 -13.73 2.74
N GLU A 83 -12.07 -13.31 4.00
CA GLU A 83 -11.27 -12.21 4.58
C GLU A 83 -9.76 -12.47 4.61
N THR A 84 -9.35 -13.72 4.60
CA THR A 84 -7.94 -14.12 4.72
C THR A 84 -7.39 -14.82 3.49
N PHE A 85 -8.26 -15.24 2.56
CA PHE A 85 -7.87 -15.97 1.37
C PHE A 85 -8.23 -15.19 0.10
N TRP A 86 -7.21 -14.90 -0.71
CA TRP A 86 -7.36 -14.13 -1.94
C TRP A 86 -6.42 -14.62 -3.04
N ASN A 87 -6.80 -14.37 -4.28
CA ASN A 87 -6.08 -14.81 -5.46
C ASN A 87 -5.77 -13.65 -6.40
N ILE A 88 -4.62 -13.73 -7.06
CA ILE A 88 -4.28 -12.88 -8.21
C ILE A 88 -4.24 -13.77 -9.44
N GLU A 89 -5.00 -13.40 -10.48
CA GLU A 89 -4.90 -13.97 -11.82
C GLU A 89 -4.12 -12.98 -12.72
N TYR A 90 -3.12 -13.49 -13.41
CA TYR A 90 -2.29 -12.69 -14.32
C TYR A 90 -1.83 -13.53 -15.52
N PRO A 91 -1.65 -12.92 -16.71
CA PRO A 91 -1.08 -13.62 -17.86
C PRO A 91 0.44 -13.82 -17.65
N ASP A 92 0.95 -15.01 -17.96
CA ASP A 92 2.39 -15.24 -18.05
C ASP A 92 2.98 -14.69 -19.37
N ALA A 93 4.28 -14.88 -19.57
CA ALA A 93 4.97 -14.39 -20.76
C ALA A 93 4.44 -14.96 -22.08
N GLN A 94 3.69 -16.07 -22.04
CA GLN A 94 3.03 -16.74 -23.16
C GLN A 94 1.53 -16.37 -23.27
N GLY A 95 1.02 -15.47 -22.40
CA GLY A 95 -0.37 -15.07 -22.36
C GLY A 95 -1.31 -16.10 -21.68
N LYS A 96 -0.77 -17.15 -21.08
CA LYS A 96 -1.56 -18.13 -20.33
C LYS A 96 -1.87 -17.59 -18.94
N LEU A 97 -3.14 -17.63 -18.52
CA LEU A 97 -3.55 -17.22 -17.19
C LEU A 97 -2.96 -18.13 -16.12
N LYS A 98 -2.32 -17.52 -15.15
CA LYS A 98 -1.84 -18.13 -13.90
C LYS A 98 -2.55 -17.53 -12.72
N THR A 99 -2.83 -18.36 -11.72
CA THR A 99 -3.42 -17.95 -10.46
C THR A 99 -2.41 -18.20 -9.34
N VAL A 100 -2.19 -17.21 -8.50
CA VAL A 100 -1.44 -17.34 -7.25
C VAL A 100 -2.35 -17.00 -6.09
N SER A 101 -2.38 -17.91 -5.12
CA SER A 101 -3.22 -17.81 -3.93
C SER A 101 -2.40 -17.33 -2.72
N TYR A 102 -3.01 -16.51 -1.89
CA TYR A 102 -2.41 -15.96 -0.68
C TYR A 102 -3.35 -16.17 0.52
N ILE A 103 -2.78 -16.45 1.68
CA ILE A 103 -3.53 -16.71 2.92
C ILE A 103 -2.96 -15.82 4.02
N GLY A 104 -3.83 -15.01 4.67
CA GLY A 104 -3.44 -14.16 5.81
C GLY A 104 -2.35 -13.15 5.49
N GLN A 105 -2.23 -12.74 4.22
CA GLN A 105 -1.19 -11.85 3.75
C GLN A 105 -1.82 -10.58 3.15
N ASP A 106 -1.28 -9.42 3.52
CA ASP A 106 -1.68 -8.14 2.94
C ASP A 106 -1.16 -7.98 1.52
N PHE A 107 -1.83 -7.13 0.74
CA PHE A 107 -1.43 -6.77 -0.61
C PHE A 107 -1.54 -5.27 -0.86
N HIS A 108 -0.78 -4.77 -1.83
CA HIS A 108 -0.84 -3.41 -2.31
C HIS A 108 -1.63 -3.33 -3.62
N ALA A 109 -2.84 -2.78 -3.58
CA ALA A 109 -3.64 -2.54 -4.77
C ALA A 109 -3.19 -1.26 -5.47
N MET A 110 -2.64 -1.37 -6.68
CA MET A 110 -2.28 -0.24 -7.53
C MET A 110 -3.48 0.31 -8.32
N GLY A 111 -4.52 -0.51 -8.54
CA GLY A 111 -5.81 -0.13 -9.08
C GLY A 111 -6.91 -0.25 -8.02
N LYS A 112 -7.77 0.79 -7.88
CA LYS A 112 -8.82 0.79 -6.86
C LYS A 112 -10.15 0.21 -7.34
N ARG A 113 -10.37 0.18 -8.66
CA ARG A 113 -11.68 -0.17 -9.24
C ARG A 113 -12.17 -1.55 -8.82
N ASP A 114 -11.34 -2.56 -8.98
CA ASP A 114 -11.72 -3.94 -8.64
C ASP A 114 -11.81 -4.14 -7.13
N LEU A 115 -10.96 -3.44 -6.36
CA LEU A 115 -10.99 -3.47 -4.91
C LEU A 115 -12.31 -2.90 -4.36
N GLU A 116 -12.82 -1.82 -4.91
CA GLU A 116 -14.11 -1.23 -4.50
C GLU A 116 -15.27 -2.22 -4.74
N VAL A 117 -15.30 -2.89 -5.88
CA VAL A 117 -16.30 -3.92 -6.21
C VAL A 117 -16.21 -5.09 -5.24
N ILE A 118 -15.01 -5.58 -4.94
CA ILE A 118 -14.78 -6.69 -4.02
C ILE A 118 -15.21 -6.33 -2.61
N VAL A 119 -14.81 -5.19 -2.09
CA VAL A 119 -15.17 -4.72 -0.73
C VAL A 119 -16.69 -4.58 -0.60
N GLU A 120 -17.35 -4.00 -1.59
CA GLU A 120 -18.80 -3.83 -1.56
C GLU A 120 -19.55 -5.17 -1.63
N SER A 121 -19.07 -6.14 -2.42
CA SER A 121 -19.67 -7.48 -2.48
C SER A 121 -19.55 -8.23 -1.14
N HIS A 122 -18.40 -8.18 -0.48
CA HIS A 122 -18.21 -8.76 0.86
C HIS A 122 -19.04 -8.09 1.93
N ARG A 123 -19.18 -6.77 1.88
CA ARG A 123 -20.04 -6.02 2.80
C ARG A 123 -21.50 -6.44 2.69
N ARG A 124 -22.00 -6.62 1.47
CA ARG A 124 -23.38 -7.07 1.22
C ARG A 124 -23.60 -8.50 1.72
N ALA A 125 -22.67 -9.41 1.48
CA ALA A 125 -22.73 -10.78 1.97
C ALA A 125 -22.85 -10.83 3.50
N ARG A 126 -22.00 -10.09 4.22
CA ARG A 126 -22.07 -10.01 5.69
C ARG A 126 -23.41 -9.46 6.22
N LEU A 127 -23.97 -8.46 5.57
CA LEU A 127 -25.27 -7.90 5.97
C LEU A 127 -26.42 -8.89 5.76
N SER A 128 -26.36 -9.75 4.74
CA SER A 128 -27.33 -10.82 4.50
C SER A 128 -27.23 -11.93 5.55
N ASP A 129 -26.03 -12.34 5.94
CA ASP A 129 -25.82 -13.39 6.94
C ASP A 129 -26.27 -12.95 8.33
N SER A 130 -25.95 -11.72 8.73
CA SER A 130 -26.42 -11.18 10.02
C SER A 130 -27.94 -11.01 10.11
N SER A 131 -28.61 -10.77 8.98
CA SER A 131 -30.08 -10.68 8.94
C SER A 131 -30.74 -12.06 9.07
N LEU A 132 -30.07 -13.13 8.63
CA LEU A 132 -30.58 -14.49 8.77
C LEU A 132 -30.42 -15.02 10.21
N GLU A 133 -29.35 -14.66 10.91
CA GLU A 133 -29.17 -15.01 12.32
C GLU A 133 -30.20 -14.36 13.24
N LEU A 134 -30.57 -13.11 12.97
CA LEU A 134 -31.61 -12.40 13.73
C LEU A 134 -33.02 -12.90 13.46
N ALA A 135 -33.27 -13.57 12.33
CA ALA A 135 -34.57 -14.14 11.98
C ALA A 135 -34.82 -15.53 12.60
N HIS A 136 -33.78 -16.17 13.14
CA HIS A 136 -33.82 -17.49 13.77
C HIS A 136 -33.64 -17.49 15.30
N SER A 137 -33.53 -16.32 15.92
CA SER A 137 -33.48 -16.09 17.36
C SER A 137 -34.81 -15.59 17.89
#